data_37b044d75792c1fffef453507c167818
#
_entry.id   37b044d75792c1fffef453507c167818
#
_cell.length_a   1.000
_cell.length_b   1.000
_cell.length_c   1.000
_cell.angle_alpha   90.00
_cell.angle_beta   90.00
_cell.angle_gamma   90.00
#
_symmetry.space_group_name_H-M   'P 1'
#
loop_
_entity.id
_entity.type
_entity.pdbx_description
1 polymer ?
#
loop_
_entity_poly.entity_id
_entity_poly.type
_entity_poly.pdbx_seq_one_letter_code
_entity_poly.pdbx_strand_id
1 'polypeptide(L)'
;MLDIKFIRENKDIVKAGAAKKLIEVDIDKLISLDDKRLELLKITESIRAEQNAMSTNIAREKDENARAQMIMEMKGVKEEMQSKEEELKEVMREWQSIMVAVPNVPDITVPEGTSDEENQEVKVWGEKNTFPF
;
A
#
# COMPACT_ATOMS: atom_id res chain seq x y z
N MET A 1 1.92 -9.06 -8.61
CA MET A 1 1.34 -8.43 -7.40
C MET A 1 -0.03 -7.91 -7.78
N LEU A 2 -1.05 -8.19 -6.95
CA LEU A 2 -2.43 -7.73 -7.19
C LEU A 2 -2.54 -6.21 -6.98
N ASP A 3 -3.45 -5.56 -7.73
CA ASP A 3 -3.80 -4.16 -7.50
C ASP A 3 -4.68 -4.04 -6.25
N ILE A 4 -4.49 -2.99 -5.46
CA ILE A 4 -5.26 -2.72 -4.24
C ILE A 4 -6.77 -2.53 -4.55
N LYS A 5 -7.13 -1.99 -5.71
CA LYS A 5 -8.53 -1.89 -6.15
C LYS A 5 -9.16 -3.27 -6.31
N PHE A 6 -8.45 -4.18 -6.99
CA PHE A 6 -8.90 -5.56 -7.14
C PHE A 6 -9.09 -6.24 -5.79
N ILE A 7 -8.15 -6.05 -4.84
CA ILE A 7 -8.24 -6.62 -3.50
C ILE A 7 -9.48 -6.11 -2.76
N ARG A 8 -9.78 -4.81 -2.87
CA ARG A 8 -10.97 -4.19 -2.25
C ARG A 8 -12.28 -4.76 -2.83
N GLU A 9 -12.36 -4.88 -4.14
CA GLU A 9 -13.56 -5.34 -4.86
C GLU A 9 -13.78 -6.85 -4.70
N ASN A 10 -12.69 -7.63 -4.52
CA ASN A 10 -12.71 -9.08 -4.51
C ASN A 10 -12.11 -9.67 -3.22
N LYS A 11 -12.39 -9.06 -2.08
CA LYS A 11 -11.82 -9.39 -0.78
C LYS A 11 -11.91 -10.87 -0.43
N ASP A 12 -13.08 -11.49 -0.63
CA ASP A 12 -13.33 -12.89 -0.28
C ASP A 12 -12.55 -13.85 -1.20
N ILE A 13 -12.44 -13.51 -2.49
CA ILE A 13 -11.67 -14.27 -3.47
C ILE A 13 -10.18 -14.23 -3.11
N VAL A 14 -9.66 -13.06 -2.70
CA VAL A 14 -8.26 -12.91 -2.30
C VAL A 14 -7.98 -13.66 -1.00
N LYS A 15 -8.89 -13.60 -0.02
CA LYS A 15 -8.79 -14.38 1.23
C LYS A 15 -8.78 -15.89 0.96
N ALA A 16 -9.71 -16.37 0.14
CA ALA A 16 -9.77 -17.77 -0.25
C ALA A 16 -8.51 -18.20 -1.02
N GLY A 17 -8.00 -17.35 -1.92
CA GLY A 17 -6.77 -17.60 -2.65
C GLY A 17 -5.53 -17.67 -1.76
N ALA A 18 -5.45 -16.82 -0.72
CA ALA A 18 -4.38 -16.85 0.26
C ALA A 18 -4.45 -18.13 1.12
N ALA A 19 -5.65 -18.49 1.59
CA ALA A 19 -5.88 -19.72 2.35
C ALA A 19 -5.51 -20.97 1.55
N LYS A 20 -5.88 -21.01 0.25
CA LYS A 20 -5.52 -22.12 -0.66
C LYS A 20 -4.01 -22.28 -0.83
N LYS A 21 -3.24 -21.20 -0.69
CA LYS A 21 -1.76 -21.21 -0.73
C LYS A 21 -1.13 -21.33 0.65
N LEU A 22 -1.92 -21.56 1.69
CA LEU A 22 -1.47 -21.65 3.08
C LEU A 22 -0.70 -20.39 3.55
N ILE A 23 -1.07 -19.21 3.01
CA ILE A 23 -0.47 -17.93 3.36
C ILE A 23 -1.42 -17.18 4.26
N GLU A 24 -0.96 -16.86 5.48
CA GLU A 24 -1.69 -16.01 6.42
C GLU A 24 -1.43 -14.55 6.09
N VAL A 25 -2.47 -13.83 5.68
CA VAL A 25 -2.43 -12.39 5.39
C VAL A 25 -3.72 -11.73 5.84
N ASP A 26 -3.60 -10.62 6.55
CA ASP A 26 -4.75 -9.85 7.02
C ASP A 26 -5.20 -8.82 5.96
N ILE A 27 -6.13 -9.24 5.11
CA ILE A 27 -6.68 -8.40 4.05
C ILE A 27 -7.53 -7.26 4.62
N ASP A 28 -8.20 -7.45 5.76
CA ASP A 28 -8.98 -6.40 6.41
C ASP A 28 -8.10 -5.28 6.93
N LYS A 29 -7.01 -5.64 7.60
CA LYS A 29 -5.99 -4.70 8.04
C LYS A 29 -5.36 -3.95 6.86
N LEU A 30 -5.07 -4.64 5.76
CA LEU A 30 -4.53 -4.02 4.55
C LEU A 30 -5.46 -2.92 4.00
N ILE A 31 -6.77 -3.20 3.91
CA ILE A 31 -7.77 -2.23 3.42
C ILE A 31 -7.88 -1.04 4.38
N SER A 32 -7.89 -1.29 5.68
CA SER A 32 -7.92 -0.23 6.71
C SER A 32 -6.69 0.68 6.64
N LEU A 33 -5.50 0.11 6.44
CA LEU A 33 -4.26 0.87 6.25
C LEU A 33 -4.28 1.67 4.95
N ASP A 34 -4.87 1.13 3.88
CA ASP A 34 -5.02 1.86 2.63
C ASP A 34 -5.97 3.06 2.77
N ASP A 35 -7.08 2.93 3.52
CA ASP A 35 -7.97 4.04 3.82
C ASP A 35 -7.25 5.15 4.59
N LYS A 36 -6.53 4.78 5.66
CA LYS A 36 -5.73 5.72 6.45
C LYS A 36 -4.64 6.40 5.62
N ARG A 37 -3.98 5.64 4.75
CA ARG A 37 -2.97 6.16 3.81
C ARG A 37 -3.55 7.22 2.87
N LEU A 38 -4.73 6.95 2.29
CA LEU A 38 -5.41 7.88 1.38
C LEU A 38 -5.88 9.15 2.10
N GLU A 39 -6.35 9.02 3.35
CA GLU A 39 -6.71 10.16 4.18
C GLU A 39 -5.50 11.05 4.48
N LEU A 40 -4.39 10.46 4.95
CA LEU A 40 -3.16 11.19 5.24
C LEU A 40 -2.56 11.84 3.99
N LEU A 41 -2.64 11.22 2.83
CA LEU A 41 -2.22 11.82 1.56
C LEU A 41 -3.02 13.09 1.25
N LYS A 42 -4.35 13.07 1.42
CA LYS A 42 -5.18 14.26 1.21
C LYS A 42 -4.82 15.38 2.19
N ILE A 43 -4.57 15.05 3.46
CA ILE A 43 -4.18 16.01 4.48
C ILE A 43 -2.82 16.64 4.12
N THR A 44 -1.82 15.82 3.79
CA THR A 44 -0.48 16.32 3.43
C THR A 44 -0.49 17.17 2.17
N GLU A 45 -1.30 16.81 1.17
CA GLU A 45 -1.49 17.62 -0.04
C GLU A 45 -2.14 18.98 0.27
N SER A 46 -3.15 19.00 1.16
CA SER A 46 -3.80 20.24 1.60
C SER A 46 -2.84 21.16 2.33
N ILE A 47 -2.08 20.64 3.31
CA ILE A 47 -1.10 21.41 4.06
C ILE A 47 0.00 21.94 3.13
N ARG A 48 0.42 21.17 2.14
CA ARG A 48 1.42 21.59 1.14
C ARG A 48 0.89 22.74 0.27
N ALA A 49 -0.38 22.67 -0.13
CA ALA A 49 -1.03 23.76 -0.86
C ALA A 49 -1.11 25.04 -0.02
N GLU A 50 -1.43 24.93 1.27
CA GLU A 50 -1.44 26.03 2.23
C GLU A 50 -0.04 26.66 2.41
N GLN A 51 1.01 25.85 2.61
CA GLN A 51 2.39 26.32 2.68
C GLN A 51 2.81 27.09 1.45
N ASN A 52 2.43 26.63 0.26
CA ASN A 52 2.73 27.31 -1.01
C ASN A 52 2.02 28.67 -1.11
N ALA A 53 0.75 28.72 -0.70
CA ALA A 53 -0.02 29.96 -0.66
C ALA A 53 0.57 30.95 0.35
N MET A 54 0.87 30.50 1.57
CA MET A 54 1.52 31.33 2.60
C MET A 54 2.88 31.85 2.16
N SER A 55 3.71 31.01 1.52
CA SER A 55 5.02 31.43 0.99
C SER A 55 4.87 32.56 -0.02
N THR A 56 3.86 32.47 -0.89
CA THR A 56 3.57 33.50 -1.88
C THR A 56 3.11 34.81 -1.23
N ASN A 57 2.27 34.70 -0.19
CA ASN A 57 1.78 35.87 0.55
C ASN A 57 2.90 36.55 1.33
N ILE A 58 3.75 35.79 2.04
CA ILE A 58 4.93 36.33 2.75
C ILE A 58 5.88 37.07 1.78
N ALA A 59 6.06 36.56 0.56
CA ALA A 59 6.92 37.21 -0.44
C ALA A 59 6.34 38.56 -0.95
N ARG A 60 5.03 38.73 -0.89
CA ARG A 60 4.33 39.97 -1.36
C ARG A 60 4.10 40.98 -0.25
N GLU A 61 4.13 40.55 1.01
CA GLU A 61 3.88 41.39 2.16
C GLU A 61 5.01 42.42 2.35
N LYS A 62 4.62 43.69 2.47
CA LYS A 62 5.54 44.85 2.62
C LYS A 62 5.66 45.31 4.06
N ASP A 63 4.64 45.05 4.90
CA ASP A 63 4.70 45.38 6.32
C ASP A 63 5.55 44.32 7.04
N GLU A 64 6.64 44.79 7.68
CA GLU A 64 7.57 43.92 8.41
C GLU A 64 6.92 43.19 9.59
N ASN A 65 5.97 43.82 10.30
CA ASN A 65 5.29 43.18 11.42
C ASN A 65 4.32 42.08 10.94
N ALA A 66 3.51 42.39 9.92
CA ALA A 66 2.62 41.40 9.31
C ALA A 66 3.40 40.23 8.73
N ARG A 67 4.51 40.52 8.05
CA ARG A 67 5.39 39.48 7.50
C ARG A 67 6.00 38.58 8.58
N ALA A 68 6.42 39.18 9.71
CA ALA A 68 6.96 38.41 10.84
C ALA A 68 5.91 37.48 11.45
N GLN A 69 4.66 37.93 11.59
CA GLN A 69 3.55 37.08 12.04
C GLN A 69 3.29 35.90 11.10
N MET A 70 3.21 36.16 9.79
CA MET A 70 3.03 35.08 8.78
C MET A 70 4.17 34.07 8.81
N ILE A 71 5.40 34.47 9.07
CA ILE A 71 6.54 33.55 9.21
C ILE A 71 6.40 32.69 10.47
N MET A 72 5.88 33.22 11.57
CA MET A 72 5.59 32.41 12.77
C MET A 72 4.48 31.36 12.50
N GLU A 73 3.39 31.78 11.84
CA GLU A 73 2.32 30.88 11.46
C GLU A 73 2.82 29.78 10.53
N MET A 74 3.64 30.14 9.52
CA MET A 74 4.27 29.18 8.62
C MET A 74 5.11 28.13 9.35
N LYS A 75 5.74 28.49 10.47
CA LYS A 75 6.49 27.54 11.28
C LYS A 75 5.58 26.46 11.87
N GLY A 76 4.42 26.85 12.41
CA GLY A 76 3.42 25.89 12.89
C GLY A 76 2.91 24.94 11.81
N VAL A 77 2.60 25.47 10.62
CA VAL A 77 2.16 24.67 9.47
C VAL A 77 3.25 23.70 9.02
N LYS A 78 4.52 24.09 9.08
CA LYS A 78 5.65 23.17 8.79
C LYS A 78 5.79 22.03 9.80
N GLU A 79 5.62 22.34 11.08
CA GLU A 79 5.66 21.33 12.15
C GLU A 79 4.51 20.33 12.00
N GLU A 80 3.30 20.83 11.69
CA GLU A 80 2.15 19.96 11.38
C GLU A 80 2.40 19.08 10.16
N MET A 81 2.92 19.65 9.08
CA MET A 81 3.28 18.90 7.87
C MET A 81 4.26 17.77 8.18
N GLN A 82 5.33 18.07 8.92
CA GLN A 82 6.33 17.07 9.28
C GLN A 82 5.69 15.91 10.08
N SER A 83 4.85 16.25 11.07
CA SER A 83 4.14 15.24 11.87
C SER A 83 3.26 14.33 11.00
N LYS A 84 2.52 14.92 10.03
CA LYS A 84 1.67 14.15 9.12
C LYS A 84 2.45 13.32 8.11
N GLU A 85 3.57 13.80 7.63
CA GLU A 85 4.47 13.03 6.76
C GLU A 85 5.10 11.84 7.49
N GLU A 86 5.47 11.99 8.76
CA GLU A 86 5.98 10.89 9.58
C GLU A 86 4.89 9.82 9.82
N GLU A 87 3.66 10.25 10.16
CA GLU A 87 2.53 9.34 10.30
C GLU A 87 2.23 8.59 9.00
N LEU A 88 2.22 9.29 7.87
CA LEU A 88 2.03 8.69 6.55
C LEU A 88 3.12 7.66 6.23
N LYS A 89 4.37 7.96 6.56
CA LYS A 89 5.50 7.07 6.34
C LYS A 89 5.36 5.75 7.10
N GLU A 90 4.92 5.81 8.36
CA GLU A 90 4.70 4.59 9.16
C GLU A 90 3.53 3.76 8.61
N VAL A 91 2.41 4.42 8.27
CA VAL A 91 1.25 3.74 7.64
C VAL A 91 1.64 3.09 6.31
N MET A 92 2.41 3.80 5.47
CA MET A 92 2.90 3.25 4.20
C MET A 92 3.81 2.04 4.40
N ARG A 93 4.65 2.03 5.43
CA ARG A 93 5.54 0.93 5.75
C ARG A 93 4.76 -0.32 6.14
N GLU A 94 3.76 -0.18 7.02
CA GLU A 94 2.88 -1.29 7.40
C GLU A 94 2.06 -1.79 6.20
N TRP A 95 1.45 -0.87 5.47
CA TRP A 95 0.69 -1.18 4.25
C TRP A 95 1.52 -1.98 3.25
N GLN A 96 2.74 -1.52 2.97
CA GLN A 96 3.65 -2.19 2.03
C GLN A 96 4.05 -3.58 2.52
N SER A 97 4.31 -3.74 3.81
CA SER A 97 4.65 -5.03 4.41
C SER A 97 3.56 -6.09 4.16
N ILE A 98 2.29 -5.72 4.36
CA ILE A 98 1.16 -6.63 4.11
C ILE A 98 0.94 -6.81 2.61
N MET A 99 1.01 -5.73 1.83
CA MET A 99 0.76 -5.77 0.38
C MET A 99 1.71 -6.72 -0.36
N VAL A 100 2.97 -6.77 0.05
CA VAL A 100 3.98 -7.68 -0.53
C VAL A 100 3.69 -9.14 -0.17
N ALA A 101 3.06 -9.39 0.98
CA ALA A 101 2.70 -10.73 1.42
C ALA A 101 1.43 -11.28 0.73
N VAL A 102 0.61 -10.42 0.09
CA VAL A 102 -0.60 -10.86 -0.61
C VAL A 102 -0.25 -11.71 -1.82
N PRO A 103 -0.64 -13.00 -1.87
CA PRO A 103 -0.37 -13.87 -3.01
C PRO A 103 -1.29 -13.55 -4.19
N ASN A 104 -0.89 -13.95 -5.38
CA ASN A 104 -1.81 -14.00 -6.52
C ASN A 104 -2.88 -15.08 -6.29
N VAL A 105 -4.10 -14.79 -6.71
CA VAL A 105 -5.21 -15.76 -6.66
C VAL A 105 -4.90 -16.92 -7.60
N PRO A 106 -4.85 -18.17 -7.11
CA PRO A 106 -4.68 -19.34 -7.96
C PRO A 106 -5.94 -19.60 -8.77
N ASP A 107 -5.80 -20.31 -9.89
CA ASP A 107 -6.95 -20.82 -10.65
C ASP A 107 -7.76 -21.80 -9.79
N ILE A 108 -9.06 -21.90 -10.07
CA ILE A 108 -9.97 -22.75 -9.32
C ILE A 108 -9.60 -24.25 -9.46
N THR A 109 -9.01 -24.60 -10.58
CA THR A 109 -8.61 -25.99 -10.90
C THR A 109 -7.31 -26.43 -10.21
N VAL A 110 -6.53 -25.48 -9.66
CA VAL A 110 -5.28 -25.81 -8.94
C VAL A 110 -5.62 -26.61 -7.68
N PRO A 111 -5.05 -27.81 -7.46
CA PRO A 111 -5.27 -28.58 -6.24
C PRO A 111 -4.74 -27.84 -5.00
N GLU A 112 -5.30 -28.15 -3.85
CA GLU A 112 -4.74 -27.75 -2.57
C GLU A 112 -3.65 -28.75 -2.18
N GLY A 113 -2.52 -28.24 -1.67
CA GLY A 113 -1.42 -29.10 -1.28
C GLY A 113 -0.30 -28.38 -0.58
N THR A 114 0.49 -29.12 0.17
CA THR A 114 1.67 -28.64 0.93
C THR A 114 2.98 -29.01 0.25
N SER A 115 2.94 -29.93 -0.69
CA SER A 115 4.11 -30.46 -1.40
C SER A 115 3.82 -30.71 -2.88
N ASP A 116 4.82 -31.11 -3.61
CA ASP A 116 4.75 -31.52 -5.01
C ASP A 116 4.05 -32.88 -5.21
N GLU A 117 3.91 -33.70 -4.17
CA GLU A 117 3.22 -34.99 -4.22
C GLU A 117 1.72 -34.84 -4.50
N GLU A 118 1.13 -33.70 -4.13
CA GLU A 118 -0.29 -33.38 -4.34
C GLU A 118 -0.55 -32.73 -5.70
N ASN A 119 0.48 -32.50 -6.50
CA ASN A 119 0.33 -31.97 -7.86
C ASN A 119 -0.39 -32.98 -8.78
N GLN A 120 -1.33 -32.42 -9.56
CA GLN A 120 -2.03 -33.23 -10.57
C GLN A 120 -1.37 -33.03 -11.94
N GLU A 121 -1.00 -34.17 -12.57
CA GLU A 121 -0.47 -34.15 -13.92
C GLU A 121 -1.59 -33.84 -14.92
N VAL A 122 -1.55 -32.64 -15.53
CA VAL A 122 -2.58 -32.14 -16.45
C VAL A 122 -2.32 -32.64 -17.88
N LYS A 123 -1.04 -32.75 -18.28
CA LYS A 123 -0.65 -33.19 -19.63
C LYS A 123 0.77 -33.73 -19.64
N VAL A 124 0.96 -34.85 -20.30
CA VAL A 124 2.28 -35.40 -20.59
C VAL A 124 2.62 -35.13 -22.06
N TRP A 125 3.85 -34.76 -22.33
CA TRP A 125 4.37 -34.57 -23.67
C TRP A 125 5.68 -35.34 -23.84
N GLY A 126 5.73 -36.23 -24.86
CA GLY A 126 6.89 -37.05 -25.17
C GLY A 126 6.99 -38.31 -24.31
N GLU A 127 7.99 -39.12 -24.61
CA GLU A 127 8.31 -40.35 -23.86
C GLU A 127 9.52 -40.09 -22.94
N LYS A 128 9.50 -40.67 -21.74
CA LYS A 128 10.66 -40.63 -20.84
C LYS A 128 11.79 -41.49 -21.42
N ASN A 129 12.95 -40.87 -21.63
CA ASN A 129 14.15 -41.64 -22.00
C ASN A 129 14.58 -42.54 -20.85
N THR A 130 14.67 -43.84 -21.11
CA THR A 130 15.27 -44.81 -20.20
C THR A 130 16.77 -44.89 -20.51
N PHE A 131 17.59 -44.56 -19.54
CA PHE A 131 19.03 -44.68 -19.65
C PHE A 131 19.48 -46.04 -19.08
N PRO A 132 20.42 -46.73 -19.73
CA PRO A 132 20.83 -48.08 -19.33
C PRO A 132 21.88 -48.11 -18.20
N PHE A 133 21.84 -47.19 -17.27
CA PHE A 133 22.74 -47.18 -16.10
C PHE A 133 21.97 -47.11 -14.80
#